data_e977f76cce6bfb48c642a579f926995f
#
_entry.id   e977f76cce6bfb48c642a579f926995f
#
_cell.length_a   1.000
_cell.length_b   1.000
_cell.length_c   1.000
_cell.angle_alpha   90.00
_cell.angle_beta   90.00
_cell.angle_gamma   90.00
#
_symmetry.space_group_name_H-M   'P 1'
#
loop_
_entity.id
_entity.type
_entity.pdbx_description
1 polymer ?
#
loop_
_entity_poly.entity_id
_entity_poly.type
_entity_poly.pdbx_seq_one_letter_code
_entity_poly.pdbx_strand_id
1 'polypeptide(L)'
;MTKLLRKEQRGVIAQLCSLDVSTLESSISLDLQKVLDNHSKVFETPKGLPPMHDHDHAIHLIPGSVPPNIRPYRYPYVQKSEIERMVAEMLEAGIIQPSQSSFSAPVVLVHKKDGSWRMCPDYRELNKLTIKDKFPIRVTG
;
A
#
# COMPACT_ATOMS: atom_id res chain seq x y z
N MET A 1 -10.86 -40.34 -10.12
CA MET A 1 -10.02 -39.89 -8.99
C MET A 1 -9.52 -41.03 -8.10
N THR A 2 -9.22 -42.18 -8.63
CA THR A 2 -8.92 -43.38 -7.83
C THR A 2 -7.57 -44.05 -8.20
N LYS A 3 -6.65 -43.31 -8.81
CA LYS A 3 -5.36 -43.84 -9.27
C LYS A 3 -4.13 -43.39 -8.49
N LEU A 4 -4.26 -42.52 -7.49
CA LEU A 4 -3.14 -41.98 -6.71
C LEU A 4 -2.88 -42.67 -5.36
N LEU A 5 -3.74 -43.56 -4.93
CA LEU A 5 -3.63 -44.24 -3.62
C LEU A 5 -3.06 -45.66 -3.63
N ARG A 6 -2.41 -46.08 -4.71
CA ARG A 6 -2.01 -47.51 -4.87
C ARG A 6 -0.52 -47.78 -4.66
N LYS A 7 0.28 -46.85 -4.10
CA LYS A 7 1.72 -47.10 -4.03
C LYS A 7 2.41 -46.97 -2.66
N GLU A 8 1.69 -46.66 -1.58
CA GLU A 8 2.31 -46.69 -0.24
C GLU A 8 1.35 -47.23 0.81
N GLN A 9 1.79 -48.23 1.56
CA GLN A 9 1.02 -48.92 2.63
C GLN A 9 0.86 -48.05 3.91
N ARG A 10 1.12 -46.75 3.88
CA ARG A 10 0.84 -45.81 4.96
C ARG A 10 0.09 -44.63 4.36
N GLY A 11 -1.20 -44.79 4.20
CA GLY A 11 -2.08 -43.69 3.79
C GLY A 11 -2.33 -42.74 4.94
N VAL A 12 -2.03 -41.46 4.74
CA VAL A 12 -2.53 -40.38 5.61
C VAL A 12 -3.92 -40.01 5.09
N ILE A 13 -4.97 -40.22 5.90
CA ILE A 13 -6.31 -39.78 5.60
C ILE A 13 -6.37 -38.30 5.98
N ALA A 14 -6.37 -37.40 4.99
CA ALA A 14 -6.64 -35.99 5.20
C ALA A 14 -8.12 -35.74 4.89
N GLN A 15 -8.89 -35.34 5.87
CA GLN A 15 -10.26 -34.87 5.67
C GLN A 15 -10.22 -33.40 5.35
N LEU A 16 -10.53 -33.02 4.10
CA LEU A 16 -10.72 -31.64 3.70
C LEU A 16 -12.12 -31.21 4.17
N CYS A 17 -12.19 -30.43 5.24
CA CYS A 17 -13.42 -29.77 5.62
C CYS A 17 -13.52 -28.48 4.82
N SER A 18 -14.53 -28.34 3.97
CA SER A 18 -14.91 -27.04 3.42
C SER A 18 -15.52 -26.21 4.54
N LEU A 19 -14.83 -25.15 4.94
CA LEU A 19 -15.44 -24.11 5.76
C LEU A 19 -16.29 -23.24 4.83
N ASP A 20 -17.60 -23.52 4.80
CA ASP A 20 -18.56 -22.59 4.25
C ASP A 20 -18.59 -21.35 5.16
N VAL A 21 -17.98 -20.28 4.68
CA VAL A 21 -18.04 -18.96 5.32
C VAL A 21 -19.39 -18.27 5.08
N SER A 22 -20.34 -18.94 4.47
CA SER A 22 -21.72 -18.48 4.35
C SER A 22 -22.41 -18.61 5.70
N THR A 23 -22.71 -17.47 6.33
CA THR A 23 -23.50 -17.28 7.55
C THR A 23 -22.75 -17.34 8.89
N LEU A 24 -21.70 -16.55 9.05
CA LEU A 24 -21.52 -15.87 10.30
C LEU A 24 -22.09 -14.44 10.16
N GLU A 25 -23.39 -14.32 10.07
CA GLU A 25 -24.06 -13.17 10.66
C GLU A 25 -23.85 -13.30 12.17
N SER A 26 -22.63 -13.01 12.61
CA SER A 26 -22.36 -12.76 14.00
C SER A 26 -23.15 -11.49 14.34
N SER A 27 -24.29 -11.68 15.00
CA SER A 27 -25.06 -10.57 15.58
C SER A 27 -24.09 -9.82 16.49
N ILE A 28 -23.57 -8.70 15.98
CA ILE A 28 -22.71 -7.80 16.74
C ILE A 28 -23.48 -7.44 17.99
N SER A 29 -22.90 -7.62 19.18
CA SER A 29 -23.59 -7.26 20.41
C SER A 29 -23.97 -5.77 20.38
N LEU A 30 -25.13 -5.41 20.94
CA LEU A 30 -25.62 -4.04 20.95
C LEU A 30 -24.60 -3.05 21.56
N ASP A 31 -23.78 -3.49 22.51
CA ASP A 31 -22.77 -2.66 23.11
C ASP A 31 -21.58 -2.42 22.16
N LEU A 32 -21.20 -3.42 21.38
CA LEU A 32 -20.18 -3.26 20.35
C LEU A 32 -20.69 -2.35 19.21
N GLN A 33 -21.97 -2.49 18.82
CA GLN A 33 -22.57 -1.62 17.82
C GLN A 33 -22.54 -0.15 18.27
N LYS A 34 -22.88 0.14 19.53
CA LYS A 34 -22.79 1.50 20.08
C LYS A 34 -21.38 2.07 20.01
N VAL A 35 -20.35 1.26 20.29
CA VAL A 35 -18.95 1.69 20.17
C VAL A 35 -18.60 2.02 18.72
N LEU A 36 -18.98 1.17 17.77
CA LEU A 36 -18.77 1.42 16.35
C LEU A 36 -19.45 2.70 15.86
N ASP A 37 -20.70 2.92 16.27
CA ASP A 37 -21.47 4.10 15.90
C ASP A 37 -20.85 5.39 16.50
N ASN A 38 -20.39 5.34 17.73
CA ASN A 38 -19.71 6.47 18.37
C ASN A 38 -18.36 6.82 17.71
N HIS A 39 -17.75 5.87 17.05
CA HIS A 39 -16.45 6.03 16.37
C HIS A 39 -16.56 5.90 14.83
N SER A 40 -17.74 6.13 14.26
CA SER A 40 -18.01 6.02 12.82
C SER A 40 -17.01 6.79 11.96
N LYS A 41 -16.55 7.97 12.42
CA LYS A 41 -15.54 8.81 11.74
C LYS A 41 -14.22 8.10 11.45
N VAL A 42 -13.87 7.07 12.25
CA VAL A 42 -12.62 6.29 12.04
C VAL A 42 -12.70 5.45 10.75
N PHE A 43 -13.91 5.11 10.33
CA PHE A 43 -14.16 4.31 9.13
C PHE A 43 -14.42 5.15 7.87
N GLU A 44 -14.48 6.47 8.01
CA GLU A 44 -14.59 7.36 6.86
C GLU A 44 -13.28 7.40 6.07
N THR A 45 -13.38 7.55 4.76
CA THR A 45 -12.19 7.72 3.92
C THR A 45 -11.50 9.03 4.30
N PRO A 46 -10.23 9.01 4.70
CA PRO A 46 -9.51 10.21 5.09
C PRO A 46 -9.38 11.16 3.90
N LYS A 47 -9.55 12.47 4.16
CA LYS A 47 -9.38 13.54 3.17
C LYS A 47 -8.25 14.46 3.61
N GLY A 48 -7.44 14.89 2.65
CA GLY A 48 -6.32 15.79 2.90
C GLY A 48 -5.09 15.08 3.52
N LEU A 49 -4.17 15.89 3.99
CA LEU A 49 -2.97 15.42 4.67
C LEU A 49 -3.26 15.17 6.15
N PRO A 50 -2.54 14.23 6.79
CA PRO A 50 -2.62 14.04 8.23
C PRO A 50 -2.26 15.33 8.98
N PRO A 51 -2.76 15.54 10.22
CA PRO A 51 -2.39 16.70 11.01
C PRO A 51 -0.88 16.72 11.29
N MET A 52 -0.32 17.91 11.36
CA MET A 52 1.09 18.09 11.72
C MET A 52 1.32 17.62 13.16
N HIS A 53 2.45 16.93 13.37
CA HIS A 53 2.89 16.45 14.67
C HIS A 53 4.23 17.06 15.05
N ASP A 54 4.48 17.25 16.36
CA ASP A 54 5.75 17.78 16.87
C ASP A 54 6.97 16.88 16.55
N HIS A 55 6.72 15.64 16.18
CA HIS A 55 7.73 14.62 15.87
C HIS A 55 7.72 14.21 14.38
N ASP A 56 7.33 15.11 13.49
CA ASP A 56 7.40 14.85 12.06
C ASP A 56 8.85 14.58 11.63
N HIS A 57 9.07 13.49 10.92
CA HIS A 57 10.39 13.10 10.45
C HIS A 57 10.81 13.90 9.22
N ALA A 58 12.04 14.41 9.24
CA ALA A 58 12.67 15.02 8.08
C ALA A 58 13.69 14.05 7.47
N ILE A 59 13.69 13.92 6.14
CA ILE A 59 14.70 13.15 5.41
C ILE A 59 15.73 14.14 4.86
N HIS A 60 16.92 14.12 5.45
CA HIS A 60 17.99 15.04 5.08
C HIS A 60 18.73 14.56 3.83
N LEU A 61 19.04 15.49 2.94
CA LEU A 61 19.87 15.25 1.78
C LEU A 61 21.35 15.51 2.08
N ILE A 62 22.22 14.82 1.35
CA ILE A 62 23.67 15.05 1.40
C ILE A 62 23.93 16.51 0.95
N PRO A 63 24.72 17.31 1.70
CA PRO A 63 25.04 18.69 1.33
C PRO A 63 25.63 18.79 -0.08
N GLY A 64 25.15 19.76 -0.87
CA GLY A 64 25.60 19.96 -2.24
C GLY A 64 25.01 18.96 -3.26
N SER A 65 24.08 18.10 -2.88
CA SER A 65 23.42 17.20 -3.82
C SER A 65 22.57 17.97 -4.83
N VAL A 66 22.61 17.51 -6.10
CA VAL A 66 21.82 18.07 -7.19
C VAL A 66 20.48 17.33 -7.27
N PRO A 67 19.34 18.03 -7.43
CA PRO A 67 18.05 17.39 -7.58
C PRO A 67 18.00 16.38 -8.72
N PRO A 68 17.59 15.13 -8.48
CA PRO A 68 17.40 14.17 -9.57
C PRO A 68 16.21 14.60 -10.42
N ASN A 69 16.46 14.75 -11.71
CA ASN A 69 15.42 15.05 -12.71
C ASN A 69 15.37 13.90 -13.70
N ILE A 70 14.56 12.89 -13.39
CA ILE A 70 14.45 11.66 -14.17
C ILE A 70 13.20 11.73 -15.02
N ARG A 71 13.39 11.45 -16.32
CA ARG A 71 12.27 11.42 -17.25
C ARG A 71 11.30 10.29 -16.93
N PRO A 72 9.99 10.49 -17.13
CA PRO A 72 8.99 9.44 -17.02
C PRO A 72 9.31 8.23 -17.91
N TYR A 73 8.94 7.05 -17.45
CA TYR A 73 8.99 5.85 -18.27
C TYR A 73 8.03 5.94 -19.46
N ARG A 74 8.29 5.16 -20.49
CA ARG A 74 7.33 4.99 -21.59
C ARG A 74 6.28 3.98 -21.15
N TYR A 75 5.05 4.44 -20.95
CA TYR A 75 3.93 3.58 -20.55
C TYR A 75 3.10 3.19 -21.77
N PRO A 76 2.58 1.94 -21.83
CA PRO A 76 1.45 1.62 -22.69
C PRO A 76 0.26 2.53 -22.36
N TYR A 77 -0.61 2.76 -23.36
CA TYR A 77 -1.76 3.66 -23.21
C TYR A 77 -2.62 3.36 -21.96
N VAL A 78 -2.93 2.08 -21.74
CA VAL A 78 -3.74 1.63 -20.59
C VAL A 78 -3.10 2.05 -19.25
N GLN A 79 -1.80 1.86 -19.11
CA GLN A 79 -1.09 2.25 -17.88
C GLN A 79 -1.03 3.77 -17.72
N LYS A 80 -0.87 4.51 -18.82
CA LYS A 80 -0.86 5.97 -18.77
C LYS A 80 -2.21 6.50 -18.30
N SER A 81 -3.32 6.01 -18.86
CA SER A 81 -4.66 6.41 -18.45
C SER A 81 -4.95 6.08 -17.00
N GLU A 82 -4.44 4.96 -16.51
CA GLU A 82 -4.60 4.58 -15.10
C GLU A 82 -3.79 5.49 -14.16
N ILE A 83 -2.57 5.87 -14.52
CA ILE A 83 -1.78 6.85 -13.77
C ILE A 83 -2.51 8.20 -13.71
N GLU A 84 -3.03 8.67 -14.85
CA GLU A 84 -3.77 9.94 -14.94
C GLU A 84 -5.03 9.92 -14.04
N ARG A 85 -5.76 8.81 -14.04
CA ARG A 85 -6.92 8.61 -13.17
C ARG A 85 -6.52 8.67 -11.68
N MET A 86 -5.50 7.92 -11.28
CA MET A 86 -5.04 7.90 -9.88
C MET A 86 -4.51 9.25 -9.41
N VAL A 87 -3.82 9.99 -10.29
CA VAL A 87 -3.35 11.35 -10.00
C VAL A 87 -4.53 12.30 -9.80
N ALA A 88 -5.56 12.22 -10.65
CA ALA A 88 -6.77 13.03 -10.51
C ALA A 88 -7.48 12.77 -9.18
N GLU A 89 -7.65 11.51 -8.81
CA GLU A 89 -8.24 11.11 -7.51
C GLU A 89 -7.46 11.66 -6.31
N MET A 90 -6.12 11.59 -6.35
CA MET A 90 -5.29 12.12 -5.27
C MET A 90 -5.31 13.65 -5.18
N LEU A 91 -5.43 14.34 -6.32
CA LEU A 91 -5.60 15.80 -6.36
C LEU A 91 -6.96 16.20 -5.77
N GLU A 92 -8.04 15.50 -6.15
CA GLU A 92 -9.39 15.74 -5.63
C GLU A 92 -9.48 15.46 -4.12
N ALA A 93 -8.82 14.40 -3.67
CA ALA A 93 -8.73 14.06 -2.25
C ALA A 93 -7.83 15.02 -1.44
N GLY A 94 -7.10 15.94 -2.08
CA GLY A 94 -6.17 16.86 -1.42
C GLY A 94 -4.91 16.20 -0.83
N ILE A 95 -4.58 14.99 -1.28
CA ILE A 95 -3.39 14.24 -0.84
C ILE A 95 -2.13 14.76 -1.52
N ILE A 96 -2.25 15.23 -2.77
CA ILE A 96 -1.18 15.82 -3.54
C ILE A 96 -1.59 17.20 -4.06
N GLN A 97 -0.60 17.99 -4.46
CA GLN A 97 -0.80 19.30 -5.09
C GLN A 97 0.16 19.47 -6.28
N PRO A 98 -0.13 20.35 -7.24
CA PRO A 98 0.81 20.71 -8.29
C PRO A 98 2.11 21.26 -7.68
N SER A 99 3.24 20.84 -8.23
CA SER A 99 4.56 21.23 -7.73
C SER A 99 5.42 21.81 -8.84
N GLN A 100 6.20 22.85 -8.52
CA GLN A 100 7.25 23.43 -9.37
C GLN A 100 8.65 22.96 -8.91
N SER A 101 8.73 21.91 -8.11
CA SER A 101 9.98 21.36 -7.62
C SER A 101 10.86 20.87 -8.77
N SER A 102 12.18 21.11 -8.65
CA SER A 102 13.20 20.55 -9.56
C SER A 102 13.42 19.05 -9.38
N PHE A 103 12.88 18.47 -8.31
CA PHE A 103 12.94 17.04 -8.06
C PHE A 103 11.85 16.33 -8.86
N SER A 104 12.22 15.35 -9.69
CA SER A 104 11.26 14.50 -10.38
C SER A 104 11.66 13.04 -10.32
N ALA A 105 10.69 12.19 -10.14
CA ALA A 105 10.84 10.74 -10.12
C ALA A 105 9.80 10.09 -11.04
N PRO A 106 10.19 9.07 -11.83
CA PRO A 106 9.24 8.32 -12.64
C PRO A 106 8.35 7.46 -11.74
N VAL A 107 7.20 7.06 -12.27
CA VAL A 107 6.24 6.20 -11.59
C VAL A 107 6.29 4.80 -12.18
N VAL A 108 6.11 3.78 -11.36
CA VAL A 108 5.90 2.39 -11.79
C VAL A 108 4.51 1.95 -11.34
N LEU A 109 3.75 1.31 -12.22
CA LEU A 109 2.50 0.65 -11.86
C LEU A 109 2.75 -0.82 -11.54
N VAL A 110 2.27 -1.27 -10.40
CA VAL A 110 2.36 -2.66 -9.95
C VAL A 110 0.96 -3.23 -9.81
N HIS A 111 0.74 -4.41 -10.40
CA HIS A 111 -0.50 -5.15 -10.25
C HIS A 111 -0.60 -5.72 -8.84
N LYS A 112 -1.74 -5.54 -8.19
CA LYS A 112 -2.08 -6.21 -6.94
C LYS A 112 -2.76 -7.55 -7.24
N LYS A 113 -2.85 -8.41 -6.21
CA LYS A 113 -3.52 -9.72 -6.31
C LYS A 113 -5.02 -9.62 -6.60
N ASP A 114 -5.65 -8.52 -6.18
CA ASP A 114 -7.06 -8.21 -6.40
C ASP A 114 -7.37 -7.66 -7.81
N GLY A 115 -6.35 -7.58 -8.69
CA GLY A 115 -6.48 -7.04 -10.04
C GLY A 115 -6.38 -5.51 -10.12
N SER A 116 -6.33 -4.80 -9.01
CA SER A 116 -6.14 -3.35 -9.00
C SER A 116 -4.66 -2.95 -9.22
N TRP A 117 -4.42 -1.67 -9.48
CA TRP A 117 -3.09 -1.12 -9.64
C TRP A 117 -2.61 -0.39 -8.39
N ARG A 118 -1.31 -0.43 -8.17
CA ARG A 118 -0.62 0.42 -7.20
C ARG A 118 0.37 1.32 -7.93
N MET A 119 0.29 2.61 -7.68
CA MET A 119 1.25 3.59 -8.15
C MET A 119 2.44 3.65 -7.18
N CYS A 120 3.65 3.44 -7.71
CA CYS A 120 4.89 3.44 -6.93
C CYS A 120 5.87 4.44 -7.56
N PRO A 121 6.10 5.62 -6.94
CA PRO A 121 7.17 6.50 -7.37
C PRO A 121 8.53 5.83 -7.19
N ASP A 122 9.40 5.99 -8.17
CA ASP A 122 10.75 5.42 -8.12
C ASP A 122 11.73 6.38 -7.44
N TYR A 123 11.89 6.22 -6.14
CA TYR A 123 12.79 7.04 -5.34
C TYR A 123 14.24 6.56 -5.29
N ARG A 124 14.65 5.59 -6.12
CA ARG A 124 16.02 5.02 -6.06
C ARG A 124 17.11 6.09 -6.20
N GLU A 125 16.96 7.03 -7.13
CA GLU A 125 17.93 8.10 -7.31
C GLU A 125 17.89 9.13 -6.15
N LEU A 126 16.68 9.47 -5.67
CA LEU A 126 16.55 10.31 -4.49
C LEU A 126 17.17 9.66 -3.26
N ASN A 127 16.96 8.37 -3.06
CA ASN A 127 17.52 7.61 -1.93
C ASN A 127 19.06 7.55 -1.94
N LYS A 128 19.71 7.72 -3.09
CA LYS A 128 21.19 7.85 -3.16
C LYS A 128 21.68 9.17 -2.58
N LEU A 129 20.84 10.18 -2.60
CA LEU A 129 21.14 11.54 -2.13
C LEU A 129 20.72 11.78 -0.68
N THR A 130 20.04 10.84 -0.05
CA THR A 130 19.63 10.96 1.36
C THR A 130 20.72 10.49 2.30
N ILE A 131 20.81 11.15 3.44
CA ILE A 131 21.64 10.70 4.57
C ILE A 131 20.95 9.50 5.18
N LYS A 132 21.61 8.34 5.18
CA LYS A 132 21.01 7.10 5.69
C LYS A 132 21.04 7.08 7.22
N ASP A 133 19.87 7.01 7.83
CA ASP A 133 19.75 6.72 9.25
C ASP A 133 20.09 5.26 9.54
N LYS A 134 20.88 5.03 10.60
CA LYS A 134 21.32 3.70 11.03
C LYS A 134 20.86 3.41 12.46
N PHE A 135 19.61 3.73 12.78
CA PHE A 135 19.07 3.33 14.07
C PHE A 135 18.84 1.82 14.12
N PRO A 136 19.35 1.12 15.15
CA PRO A 136 19.08 -0.29 15.31
C PRO A 136 17.60 -0.49 15.62
N ILE A 137 16.91 -1.26 14.77
CA ILE A 137 15.56 -1.71 15.06
C ILE A 137 15.67 -2.73 16.20
N ARG A 138 15.03 -2.48 17.34
CA ARG A 138 14.92 -3.48 18.40
C ARG A 138 14.12 -4.66 17.86
N VAL A 139 14.79 -5.78 17.70
CA VAL A 139 14.12 -7.06 17.50
C VAL A 139 13.64 -7.52 18.87
N THR A 140 12.36 -7.34 19.16
CA THR A 140 11.72 -7.98 20.30
C THR A 140 11.62 -9.46 20.01
N GLY A 141 12.46 -10.26 20.67
CA GLY A 141 12.39 -11.73 20.66
C GLY A 141 11.14 -12.23 21.38
#